data_2c2139ab768b2debf403bfe2dff773fa
#
_entry.id   2c2139ab768b2debf403bfe2dff773fa
#
_cell.length_a   1.000
_cell.length_b   1.000
_cell.length_c   1.000
_cell.angle_alpha   90.00
_cell.angle_beta   90.00
_cell.angle_gamma   90.00
#
_symmetry.space_group_name_H-M   'P 1'
#
loop_
_entity.id
_entity.type
_entity.pdbx_description
1 polymer ?
#
loop_
_entity_poly.entity_id
_entity_poly.type
_entity_poly.pdbx_seq_one_letter_code
_entity_poly.pdbx_strand_id
1 'polypeptide(L)'
;MKKESLDFCYDGMFKDKRIDNRATRLLSDITNSGTVTINRCCPTHKERIGAYRMLNNPQCCESALSEALFRSCHDNILSRHVLCIQDTTEFNYNAHIDRIGKDDKGIGPITKDSHAGFFCHPMLVVDPLSHLPLGISALKLWNRDWDKKNRHERGYQHTPMEEKESYRWIECPAKSLFQLPEDTIQTIIADREGDIYQALCIIPNDRTHLLIRSSSNRKLEGEDCLLLERMSSLPIQAEYEIEIRGHDSRKSRTAKIALRFSGLSLARPHTCPSTFRDALSINCIYVVELPQTVPQGEEPIEWRLLTTHSVDTVEQAMECVNWYRCRWFIEELFRVLKSQGLDMETAQLESGSALKKLLLIALPAALRIMAVKLGYDSKNENIQAGLYFSESEQRCMRLLHKTVEGKTIKLKNPYRTYSLPWAAWLIARLGGWAGYESAAKPGYITIKRGMDTFLCKYDMFKMMENEFEQIDKKAPT
;
A
#
# COMPACT_ATOMS: atom_id res chain seq x y z
N MET A 1 23.42 14.22 -7.38
CA MET A 1 23.79 12.95 -6.69
C MET A 1 22.59 12.03 -6.79
N LYS A 2 22.69 10.89 -7.50
CA LYS A 2 21.62 9.87 -7.48
C LYS A 2 21.58 9.28 -6.07
N LYS A 3 20.42 9.34 -5.43
CA LYS A 3 20.16 8.67 -4.14
C LYS A 3 20.32 7.16 -4.39
N GLU A 4 21.30 6.52 -3.78
CA GLU A 4 21.73 5.15 -4.11
C GLU A 4 20.85 4.05 -3.48
N SER A 5 19.93 4.41 -2.61
CA SER A 5 18.91 3.49 -2.04
C SER A 5 17.75 4.28 -1.42
N LEU A 6 16.63 3.60 -1.21
CA LEU A 6 15.50 4.08 -0.39
C LEU A 6 15.88 4.12 1.10
N ASP A 7 17.04 4.69 1.45
CA ASP A 7 17.44 4.88 2.84
C ASP A 7 16.51 5.90 3.49
N PHE A 8 15.48 5.36 4.10
CA PHE A 8 14.53 6.14 4.87
C PHE A 8 15.16 6.55 6.20
N CYS A 9 15.19 7.84 6.48
CA CYS A 9 15.65 8.37 7.76
C CYS A 9 14.77 9.53 8.22
N TYR A 10 14.83 9.82 9.52
CA TYR A 10 14.07 10.92 10.12
C TYR A 10 14.95 12.17 10.36
N ASP A 11 16.11 12.26 9.71
CA ASP A 11 17.06 13.37 9.94
C ASP A 11 16.41 14.74 9.61
N GLY A 12 16.45 15.66 10.57
CA GLY A 12 15.87 16.98 10.47
C GLY A 12 14.35 17.05 10.54
N MET A 13 13.66 15.96 10.92
CA MET A 13 12.20 15.94 11.05
C MET A 13 11.72 16.48 12.40
N PHE A 14 12.54 16.38 13.43
CA PHE A 14 12.22 16.86 14.78
C PHE A 14 13.19 17.96 15.22
N LYS A 15 12.71 18.89 16.06
CA LYS A 15 13.58 19.91 16.67
C LYS A 15 14.69 19.31 17.54
N ASP A 16 14.43 18.15 18.15
CA ASP A 16 15.40 17.41 18.97
C ASP A 16 16.00 16.26 18.13
N LYS A 17 17.25 16.42 17.73
CA LYS A 17 18.02 15.42 16.97
C LYS A 17 18.07 14.03 17.65
N ARG A 18 17.87 13.96 18.97
CA ARG A 18 17.78 12.68 19.68
C ARG A 18 16.54 11.89 19.29
N ILE A 19 15.44 12.59 18.95
CA ILE A 19 14.21 11.96 18.45
C ILE A 19 14.44 11.44 17.03
N ASP A 20 15.06 12.24 16.13
CA ASP A 20 15.46 11.80 14.78
C ASP A 20 16.25 10.48 14.83
N ASN A 21 17.33 10.49 15.61
CA ASN A 21 18.21 9.33 15.74
C ASN A 21 17.47 8.10 16.32
N ARG A 22 16.58 8.33 17.29
CA ARG A 22 15.83 7.25 17.92
C ARG A 22 14.76 6.66 16.98
N ALA A 23 14.07 7.51 16.22
CA ALA A 23 13.07 7.08 15.24
C ALA A 23 13.74 6.28 14.10
N THR A 24 14.87 6.77 13.58
CA THR A 24 15.66 6.07 12.57
C THR A 24 16.17 4.72 13.10
N ARG A 25 16.65 4.69 14.35
CA ARG A 25 17.09 3.44 14.99
C ARG A 25 15.95 2.45 15.16
N LEU A 26 14.76 2.90 15.63
CA LEU A 26 13.61 2.03 15.81
C LEU A 26 13.13 1.45 14.47
N LEU A 27 13.10 2.26 13.39
CA LEU A 27 12.82 1.75 12.05
C LEU A 27 13.81 0.67 11.63
N SER A 28 15.11 0.90 11.85
CA SER A 28 16.15 -0.10 11.57
C SER A 28 15.92 -1.38 12.37
N ASP A 29 15.63 -1.26 13.67
CA ASP A 29 15.37 -2.40 14.55
C ASP A 29 14.14 -3.20 14.10
N ILE A 30 13.03 -2.52 13.73
CA ILE A 30 11.83 -3.16 13.15
C ILE A 30 12.16 -3.85 11.82
N THR A 31 12.90 -3.17 10.95
CA THR A 31 13.29 -3.73 9.65
C THR A 31 14.15 -4.98 9.84
N ASN A 32 15.13 -4.93 10.72
CA ASN A 32 16.07 -6.03 10.96
C ASN A 32 15.43 -7.23 11.68
N SER A 33 14.47 -6.99 12.58
CA SER A 33 13.81 -8.05 13.34
C SER A 33 12.53 -8.57 12.71
N GLY A 34 11.97 -7.82 11.74
CA GLY A 34 10.69 -8.14 11.11
C GLY A 34 9.50 -8.14 12.06
N THR A 35 9.55 -7.38 13.17
CA THR A 35 8.46 -7.26 14.14
C THR A 35 8.40 -5.86 14.74
N VAL A 36 7.20 -5.41 15.10
CA VAL A 36 6.98 -4.15 15.81
C VAL A 36 6.96 -4.30 17.33
N THR A 37 7.04 -5.52 17.84
CA THR A 37 7.06 -5.78 19.29
C THR A 37 8.37 -5.25 19.88
N ILE A 38 8.33 -4.12 20.58
CA ILE A 38 9.51 -3.39 21.08
C ILE A 38 10.47 -4.30 21.86
N ASN A 39 9.96 -5.20 22.68
CA ASN A 39 10.79 -6.14 23.44
C ASN A 39 11.52 -7.18 22.59
N ARG A 40 11.06 -7.40 21.35
CA ARG A 40 11.65 -8.36 20.40
C ARG A 40 12.52 -7.65 19.36
N CYS A 41 12.12 -6.46 18.90
CA CYS A 41 12.88 -5.75 17.88
C CYS A 41 14.09 -5.00 18.45
N CYS A 42 14.00 -4.42 19.66
CA CYS A 42 15.10 -3.68 20.26
C CYS A 42 16.05 -4.62 21.03
N PRO A 43 17.31 -4.76 20.60
CA PRO A 43 18.21 -5.78 21.14
C PRO A 43 18.62 -5.54 22.60
N THR A 44 18.78 -4.28 23.02
CA THR A 44 19.25 -3.94 24.37
C THR A 44 18.16 -3.30 25.23
N HIS A 45 18.30 -3.41 26.55
CA HIS A 45 17.39 -2.76 27.50
C HIS A 45 17.35 -1.23 27.29
N LYS A 46 18.50 -0.61 27.03
CA LYS A 46 18.63 0.85 26.77
C LYS A 46 17.83 1.26 25.52
N GLU A 47 17.84 0.46 24.48
CA GLU A 47 17.10 0.74 23.24
C GLU A 47 15.60 0.59 23.44
N ARG A 48 15.15 -0.43 24.17
CA ARG A 48 13.74 -0.62 24.54
C ARG A 48 13.18 0.57 25.31
N ILE A 49 13.87 0.97 26.38
CA ILE A 49 13.46 2.14 27.18
C ILE A 49 13.47 3.41 26.31
N GLY A 50 14.47 3.58 25.44
CA GLY A 50 14.54 4.71 24.51
C GLY A 50 13.37 4.74 23.52
N ALA A 51 12.97 3.59 22.97
CA ALA A 51 11.82 3.49 22.08
C ALA A 51 10.50 3.83 22.79
N TYR A 52 10.24 3.26 23.97
CA TYR A 52 9.05 3.59 24.77
C TYR A 52 8.97 5.07 25.12
N ARG A 53 10.09 5.67 25.58
CA ARG A 53 10.14 7.10 25.92
C ARG A 53 9.88 7.99 24.70
N MET A 54 10.44 7.65 23.54
CA MET A 54 10.23 8.41 22.30
C MET A 54 8.77 8.33 21.84
N LEU A 55 8.18 7.13 21.79
CA LEU A 55 6.80 6.93 21.34
C LEU A 55 5.80 7.69 22.25
N ASN A 56 6.10 7.79 23.55
CA ASN A 56 5.28 8.55 24.51
C ASN A 56 5.65 10.05 24.58
N ASN A 57 6.70 10.50 23.87
CA ASN A 57 7.10 11.91 23.90
C ASN A 57 6.15 12.75 23.01
N PRO A 58 5.53 13.82 23.53
CA PRO A 58 4.69 14.72 22.74
C PRO A 58 5.45 15.40 21.58
N GLN A 59 6.76 15.62 21.70
CA GLN A 59 7.58 16.20 20.63
C GLN A 59 7.77 15.25 19.44
N CYS A 60 7.65 13.95 19.65
CA CYS A 60 7.55 12.95 18.58
C CYS A 60 6.09 12.93 18.08
N CYS A 61 5.72 13.88 17.23
CA CYS A 61 4.34 14.03 16.77
C CYS A 61 4.06 13.22 15.49
N GLU A 62 2.80 12.81 15.34
CA GLU A 62 2.33 12.05 14.17
C GLU A 62 2.53 12.83 12.86
N SER A 63 2.40 14.16 12.90
CA SER A 63 2.58 15.02 11.72
C SER A 63 4.01 14.96 11.18
N ALA A 64 5.04 15.06 12.05
CA ALA A 64 6.43 14.99 11.62
C ALA A 64 6.81 13.59 11.08
N LEU A 65 6.29 12.53 11.71
CA LEU A 65 6.47 11.16 11.22
C LEU A 65 5.80 10.96 9.84
N SER A 66 4.61 11.51 9.65
CA SER A 66 3.90 11.46 8.36
C SER A 66 4.62 12.27 7.28
N GLU A 67 5.12 13.46 7.63
CA GLU A 67 5.89 14.30 6.71
C GLU A 67 7.16 13.61 6.21
N ALA A 68 7.85 12.85 7.07
CA ALA A 68 8.98 12.04 6.65
C ALA A 68 8.60 10.98 5.60
N LEU A 69 7.42 10.33 5.75
CA LEU A 69 6.88 9.39 4.76
C LEU A 69 6.61 10.08 3.42
N PHE A 70 5.98 11.26 3.46
CA PHE A 70 5.62 12.02 2.27
C PHE A 70 6.86 12.52 1.52
N ARG A 71 7.86 13.05 2.23
CA ARG A 71 9.15 13.46 1.66
C ARG A 71 9.87 12.28 0.99
N SER A 72 9.92 11.13 1.66
CA SER A 72 10.52 9.94 1.07
C SER A 72 9.78 9.50 -0.19
N CYS A 73 8.44 9.54 -0.19
CA CYS A 73 7.63 9.26 -1.37
C CYS A 73 7.94 10.21 -2.51
N HIS A 74 7.98 11.53 -2.23
CA HIS A 74 8.33 12.58 -3.20
C HIS A 74 9.67 12.29 -3.87
N ASP A 75 10.70 12.00 -3.07
CA ASP A 75 12.06 11.74 -3.55
C ASP A 75 12.19 10.47 -4.40
N ASN A 76 11.26 9.53 -4.25
CA ASN A 76 11.23 8.26 -5.00
C ASN A 76 10.50 8.37 -6.34
N ILE A 77 9.73 9.44 -6.57
CA ILE A 77 8.99 9.63 -7.81
C ILE A 77 9.93 10.18 -8.88
N LEU A 78 10.15 9.38 -9.92
CA LEU A 78 10.97 9.74 -11.08
C LEU A 78 10.12 9.87 -12.37
N SER A 79 8.89 9.37 -12.34
CA SER A 79 7.96 9.38 -13.47
C SER A 79 7.02 10.59 -13.39
N ARG A 80 6.54 11.04 -14.56
CA ARG A 80 5.53 12.11 -14.64
C ARG A 80 4.12 11.66 -14.31
N HIS A 81 3.89 10.36 -14.15
CA HIS A 81 2.58 9.80 -13.83
C HIS A 81 2.73 8.75 -12.73
N VAL A 82 1.83 8.79 -11.75
CA VAL A 82 1.77 7.84 -10.65
C VAL A 82 0.34 7.38 -10.38
N LEU A 83 0.20 6.16 -9.87
CA LEU A 83 -1.07 5.64 -9.36
C LEU A 83 -1.12 5.90 -7.86
N CYS A 84 -2.16 6.57 -7.39
CA CYS A 84 -2.39 6.88 -5.99
C CYS A 84 -3.59 6.06 -5.49
N ILE A 85 -3.30 4.96 -4.83
CA ILE A 85 -4.29 3.98 -4.39
C ILE A 85 -4.70 4.29 -2.95
N GLN A 86 -6.00 4.45 -2.70
CA GLN A 86 -6.52 4.71 -1.37
C GLN A 86 -7.51 3.63 -0.92
N ASP A 87 -7.48 3.31 0.34
CA ASP A 87 -8.42 2.43 1.02
C ASP A 87 -8.31 2.61 2.54
N THR A 88 -9.27 2.08 3.30
CA THR A 88 -9.29 2.19 4.76
C THR A 88 -9.08 0.84 5.41
N THR A 89 -8.21 0.79 6.41
CA THR A 89 -8.11 -0.35 7.32
C THR A 89 -8.30 0.10 8.76
N GLU A 90 -8.75 -0.82 9.62
CA GLU A 90 -8.77 -0.64 11.07
C GLU A 90 -7.66 -1.46 11.73
N PHE A 91 -7.12 -0.97 12.82
CA PHE A 91 -6.21 -1.72 13.70
C PHE A 91 -6.93 -2.02 15.00
N ASN A 92 -7.06 -3.31 15.32
CA ASN A 92 -7.83 -3.81 16.45
C ASN A 92 -6.91 -4.09 17.65
N TYR A 93 -7.13 -3.36 18.74
CA TYR A 93 -6.40 -3.51 20.00
C TYR A 93 -7.30 -3.95 21.16
N ASN A 94 -8.44 -4.57 20.86
CA ASN A 94 -9.37 -5.00 21.90
C ASN A 94 -8.74 -5.99 22.89
N ALA A 95 -7.81 -6.83 22.43
CA ALA A 95 -7.05 -7.74 23.31
C ALA A 95 -6.11 -7.01 24.29
N HIS A 96 -5.87 -5.72 24.10
CA HIS A 96 -4.98 -4.88 24.89
C HIS A 96 -5.70 -3.73 25.59
N ILE A 97 -7.04 -3.72 25.59
CA ILE A 97 -7.86 -2.61 26.09
C ILE A 97 -7.62 -2.34 27.59
N ASP A 98 -7.40 -3.38 28.37
CA ASP A 98 -7.13 -3.24 29.83
C ASP A 98 -5.79 -2.54 30.10
N ARG A 99 -4.83 -2.63 29.18
CA ARG A 99 -3.53 -1.95 29.26
C ARG A 99 -3.61 -0.50 28.81
N ILE A 100 -4.32 -0.23 27.71
CA ILE A 100 -4.44 1.09 27.13
C ILE A 100 -5.40 1.94 27.96
N GLY A 101 -6.48 1.35 28.46
CA GLY A 101 -7.59 2.03 29.12
C GLY A 101 -8.63 2.57 28.16
N LYS A 102 -9.89 2.45 28.52
CA LYS A 102 -11.02 2.96 27.70
C LYS A 102 -11.06 4.50 27.61
N ASP A 103 -10.41 5.17 28.53
CA ASP A 103 -10.36 6.65 28.58
C ASP A 103 -9.24 7.23 27.69
N ASP A 104 -8.42 6.37 27.05
CA ASP A 104 -7.40 6.83 26.12
C ASP A 104 -8.02 7.42 24.87
N LYS A 105 -7.69 8.69 24.57
CA LYS A 105 -8.24 9.45 23.45
C LYS A 105 -7.70 9.04 22.09
N GLY A 106 -6.68 8.18 22.05
CA GLY A 106 -6.05 7.70 20.81
C GLY A 106 -6.69 6.44 20.24
N ILE A 107 -7.60 5.80 20.97
CA ILE A 107 -8.38 4.63 20.52
C ILE A 107 -9.88 4.89 20.72
N GLY A 108 -10.70 4.12 20.02
CA GLY A 108 -12.16 4.17 20.15
C GLY A 108 -12.82 3.00 19.44
N PRO A 109 -14.16 2.99 19.33
CA PRO A 109 -14.88 1.90 18.68
C PRO A 109 -14.52 1.83 17.19
N ILE A 110 -14.22 0.62 16.72
CA ILE A 110 -13.98 0.31 15.31
C ILE A 110 -15.24 -0.29 14.67
N THR A 111 -15.15 -0.99 13.56
CA THR A 111 -16.32 -1.51 12.81
C THR A 111 -17.23 -2.39 13.67
N LYS A 112 -16.66 -3.20 14.57
CA LYS A 112 -17.41 -3.82 15.66
C LYS A 112 -17.41 -2.85 16.85
N ASP A 113 -18.54 -2.21 17.12
CA ASP A 113 -18.69 -1.15 18.13
C ASP A 113 -18.18 -1.55 19.54
N SER A 114 -18.06 -2.84 19.83
CA SER A 114 -17.49 -3.37 21.08
C SER A 114 -15.96 -3.48 21.08
N HIS A 115 -15.31 -3.34 19.93
CA HIS A 115 -13.86 -3.47 19.79
C HIS A 115 -13.17 -2.11 19.78
N ALA A 116 -12.04 -2.03 20.48
CA ALA A 116 -11.21 -0.84 20.57
C ALA A 116 -10.11 -0.81 19.51
N GLY A 117 -9.86 0.35 18.91
CA GLY A 117 -8.80 0.51 17.94
C GLY A 117 -8.80 1.90 17.28
N PHE A 118 -8.19 1.98 16.13
CA PHE A 118 -8.18 3.18 15.29
C PHE A 118 -8.18 2.82 13.81
N PHE A 119 -8.51 3.79 12.97
CA PHE A 119 -8.54 3.66 11.52
C PHE A 119 -7.31 4.32 10.88
N CYS A 120 -6.89 3.73 9.76
CA CYS A 120 -5.82 4.24 8.91
C CYS A 120 -6.30 4.27 7.47
N HIS A 121 -6.16 5.43 6.80
CA HIS A 121 -6.47 5.61 5.38
C HIS A 121 -5.26 6.20 4.68
N PRO A 122 -4.34 5.37 4.19
CA PRO A 122 -3.16 5.81 3.46
C PRO A 122 -3.46 6.00 1.97
N MET A 123 -2.67 6.86 1.33
CA MET A 123 -2.55 7.00 -0.12
C MET A 123 -1.25 6.33 -0.55
N LEU A 124 -1.33 5.10 -1.03
CA LEU A 124 -0.20 4.33 -1.53
C LEU A 124 0.13 4.78 -2.96
N VAL A 125 1.35 5.25 -3.17
CA VAL A 125 1.85 5.65 -4.49
C VAL A 125 2.57 4.49 -5.14
N VAL A 126 2.21 4.20 -6.39
CA VAL A 126 2.73 3.09 -7.20
C VAL A 126 3.16 3.61 -8.57
N ASP A 127 4.29 3.15 -9.06
CA ASP A 127 4.72 3.43 -10.41
C ASP A 127 3.88 2.64 -11.44
N PRO A 128 3.27 3.29 -12.44
CA PRO A 128 2.34 2.64 -13.35
C PRO A 128 2.98 1.61 -14.30
N LEU A 129 4.30 1.67 -14.48
CA LEU A 129 5.03 0.79 -15.41
C LEU A 129 5.64 -0.42 -14.71
N SER A 130 6.30 -0.20 -13.57
CA SER A 130 6.93 -1.27 -12.80
C SER A 130 5.98 -1.94 -11.82
N HIS A 131 4.88 -1.29 -11.48
CA HIS A 131 3.93 -1.66 -10.43
C HIS A 131 4.57 -1.76 -9.03
N LEU A 132 5.66 -1.03 -8.78
CA LEU A 132 6.34 -1.01 -7.50
C LEU A 132 5.85 0.14 -6.60
N PRO A 133 5.78 -0.06 -5.29
CA PRO A 133 5.39 0.98 -4.34
C PRO A 133 6.50 2.02 -4.21
N LEU A 134 6.19 3.30 -4.42
CA LEU A 134 7.10 4.42 -4.27
C LEU A 134 7.06 5.03 -2.87
N GLY A 135 5.94 4.91 -2.17
CA GLY A 135 5.77 5.44 -0.82
C GLY A 135 4.32 5.73 -0.47
N ILE A 136 4.14 6.60 0.53
CA ILE A 136 2.85 7.12 0.97
C ILE A 136 2.86 8.63 0.77
N SER A 137 1.89 9.19 0.03
CA SER A 137 1.80 10.63 -0.25
C SER A 137 0.79 11.37 0.61
N ALA A 138 -0.16 10.66 1.21
CA ALA A 138 -1.09 11.21 2.19
C ALA A 138 -1.54 10.10 3.15
N LEU A 139 -1.96 10.50 4.34
CA LEU A 139 -2.43 9.53 5.34
C LEU A 139 -3.36 10.22 6.32
N LYS A 140 -4.44 9.53 6.68
CA LYS A 140 -5.35 9.95 7.76
C LYS A 140 -5.43 8.85 8.81
N LEU A 141 -5.09 9.20 10.05
CA LEU A 141 -5.30 8.36 11.24
C LEU A 141 -6.41 8.98 12.08
N TRP A 142 -7.39 8.18 12.50
CA TRP A 142 -8.43 8.64 13.40
C TRP A 142 -9.02 7.49 14.20
N ASN A 143 -9.71 7.82 15.26
CA ASN A 143 -10.58 6.95 16.02
C ASN A 143 -11.92 7.63 16.27
N ARG A 144 -12.93 6.86 16.57
CA ARG A 144 -14.26 7.33 16.95
C ARG A 144 -14.32 7.54 18.45
N ASP A 145 -15.18 8.44 18.90
CA ASP A 145 -15.47 8.59 20.32
C ASP A 145 -16.46 7.50 20.79
N TRP A 146 -16.28 6.99 21.98
CA TRP A 146 -17.16 5.96 22.57
C TRP A 146 -18.61 6.45 22.72
N ASP A 147 -18.79 7.73 23.04
CA ASP A 147 -20.09 8.37 23.25
C ASP A 147 -20.74 8.88 21.95
N LYS A 148 -20.16 8.53 20.79
CA LYS A 148 -20.66 8.98 19.52
C LYS A 148 -22.03 8.36 19.22
N LYS A 149 -23.08 9.24 19.16
CA LYS A 149 -24.45 8.87 18.78
C LYS A 149 -24.46 8.04 17.49
N ASN A 150 -25.40 7.12 17.37
CA ASN A 150 -25.52 6.29 16.19
C ASN A 150 -25.90 7.13 14.94
N ARG A 151 -25.81 6.55 13.75
CA ARG A 151 -26.00 7.24 12.46
C ARG A 151 -27.40 7.90 12.33
N HIS A 152 -28.45 7.30 12.90
CA HIS A 152 -29.81 7.81 12.84
C HIS A 152 -29.99 9.01 13.78
N GLU A 153 -29.41 8.97 14.96
CA GLU A 153 -29.53 10.03 15.97
C GLU A 153 -28.76 11.31 15.60
N ARG A 154 -27.77 11.21 14.69
CA ARG A 154 -26.92 12.35 14.28
C ARG A 154 -27.47 13.17 13.14
N GLY A 155 -28.58 12.78 12.50
CA GLY A 155 -29.05 13.46 11.29
C GLY A 155 -28.00 13.46 10.16
N TYR A 156 -27.27 12.35 9.99
CA TYR A 156 -26.09 12.22 9.11
C TYR A 156 -26.30 12.70 7.67
N GLN A 157 -27.54 12.71 7.20
CA GLN A 157 -27.89 13.21 5.85
C GLN A 157 -27.66 14.73 5.72
N HIS A 158 -27.85 15.48 6.80
CA HIS A 158 -27.70 16.95 6.84
C HIS A 158 -26.33 17.42 7.31
N THR A 159 -25.46 16.48 7.73
CA THR A 159 -24.08 16.82 8.12
C THR A 159 -23.30 17.32 6.89
N PRO A 160 -22.55 18.43 6.98
CA PRO A 160 -21.63 18.86 5.91
C PRO A 160 -20.68 17.74 5.50
N MET A 161 -20.26 17.71 4.22
CA MET A 161 -19.41 16.66 3.70
C MET A 161 -18.07 16.56 4.45
N GLU A 162 -17.52 17.70 4.81
CA GLU A 162 -16.23 17.87 5.50
C GLU A 162 -16.22 17.23 6.91
N GLU A 163 -17.40 17.13 7.54
CA GLU A 163 -17.58 16.54 8.87
C GLU A 163 -17.86 15.03 8.82
N LYS A 164 -18.10 14.49 7.62
CA LYS A 164 -18.34 13.04 7.42
C LYS A 164 -17.04 12.27 7.41
N GLU A 165 -17.06 11.05 7.96
CA GLU A 165 -15.90 10.14 7.85
C GLU A 165 -15.54 9.85 6.38
N SER A 166 -16.53 9.86 5.47
CA SER A 166 -16.31 9.68 4.04
C SER A 166 -15.55 10.82 3.36
N TYR A 167 -15.39 11.98 4.01
CA TYR A 167 -14.58 13.09 3.49
C TYR A 167 -13.11 12.71 3.26
N ARG A 168 -12.61 11.67 3.93
CA ARG A 168 -11.26 11.14 3.71
C ARG A 168 -10.98 10.79 2.23
N TRP A 169 -12.01 10.33 1.51
CA TRP A 169 -11.91 10.00 0.07
C TRP A 169 -11.68 11.22 -0.82
N ILE A 170 -11.93 12.42 -0.32
CA ILE A 170 -11.69 13.72 -0.99
C ILE A 170 -10.44 14.40 -0.42
N GLU A 171 -10.29 14.40 0.89
CA GLU A 171 -9.21 15.07 1.61
C GLU A 171 -7.84 14.50 1.28
N CYS A 172 -7.70 13.15 1.25
CA CYS A 172 -6.42 12.50 1.00
C CYS A 172 -5.90 12.73 -0.43
N PRO A 173 -6.70 12.62 -1.51
CA PRO A 173 -6.29 13.03 -2.85
C PRO A 173 -5.78 14.46 -2.95
N ALA A 174 -6.46 15.41 -2.33
CA ALA A 174 -6.04 16.81 -2.32
C ALA A 174 -4.68 17.00 -1.61
N LYS A 175 -4.53 16.38 -0.43
CA LYS A 175 -3.27 16.40 0.33
C LYS A 175 -2.14 15.71 -0.44
N SER A 176 -2.42 14.60 -1.11
CA SER A 176 -1.45 13.87 -1.92
C SER A 176 -0.86 14.75 -3.01
N LEU A 177 -1.69 15.49 -3.74
CA LEU A 177 -1.25 16.34 -4.83
C LEU A 177 -0.17 17.36 -4.41
N PHE A 178 -0.28 17.92 -3.19
CA PHE A 178 0.70 18.86 -2.65
C PHE A 178 2.04 18.21 -2.26
N GLN A 179 2.04 16.90 -2.05
CA GLN A 179 3.24 16.15 -1.68
C GLN A 179 3.98 15.57 -2.90
N LEU A 180 3.36 15.57 -4.08
CA LEU A 180 3.99 15.08 -5.31
C LEU A 180 4.83 16.17 -5.98
N PRO A 181 5.86 15.81 -6.77
CA PRO A 181 6.58 16.77 -7.61
C PRO A 181 5.64 17.57 -8.53
N GLU A 182 5.97 18.81 -8.79
CA GLU A 182 5.09 19.77 -9.49
C GLU A 182 4.58 19.27 -10.86
N ASP A 183 5.42 18.56 -11.61
CA ASP A 183 5.09 18.02 -12.95
C ASP A 183 4.42 16.66 -12.92
N THR A 184 4.14 16.11 -11.73
CA THR A 184 3.57 14.75 -11.59
C THR A 184 2.06 14.78 -11.69
N ILE A 185 1.51 13.95 -12.58
CA ILE A 185 0.09 13.63 -12.68
C ILE A 185 -0.20 12.45 -11.77
N GLN A 186 -1.28 12.52 -11.01
CA GLN A 186 -1.77 11.39 -10.20
C GLN A 186 -3.07 10.83 -10.76
N THR A 187 -3.19 9.50 -10.79
CA THR A 187 -4.46 8.81 -10.98
C THR A 187 -4.91 8.22 -9.64
N ILE A 188 -5.99 8.75 -9.11
CA ILE A 188 -6.58 8.28 -7.85
C ILE A 188 -7.36 7.00 -8.12
N ILE A 189 -6.97 5.91 -7.48
CA ILE A 189 -7.62 4.62 -7.60
C ILE A 189 -8.34 4.30 -6.29
N ALA A 190 -9.64 4.00 -6.40
CA ALA A 190 -10.48 3.64 -5.24
C ALA A 190 -11.47 2.52 -5.60
N ASP A 191 -11.91 1.82 -4.58
CA ASP A 191 -12.98 0.84 -4.70
C ASP A 191 -14.38 1.49 -4.65
N ARG A 192 -15.41 0.68 -4.40
CA ARG A 192 -16.80 1.11 -4.34
C ARG A 192 -17.09 2.16 -3.25
N GLU A 193 -16.31 2.21 -2.17
CA GLU A 193 -16.51 3.21 -1.11
C GLU A 193 -16.10 4.62 -1.58
N GLY A 194 -15.18 4.71 -2.54
CA GLY A 194 -14.77 5.97 -3.17
C GLY A 194 -15.75 6.49 -4.23
N ASP A 195 -16.82 5.74 -4.59
CA ASP A 195 -17.81 6.15 -5.59
C ASP A 195 -18.79 7.21 -5.03
N ILE A 196 -18.27 8.39 -4.73
CA ILE A 196 -18.99 9.53 -4.17
C ILE A 196 -19.12 10.61 -5.24
N TYR A 197 -20.35 11.03 -5.59
CA TYR A 197 -20.58 12.02 -6.65
C TYR A 197 -19.83 13.33 -6.42
N GLN A 198 -19.81 13.82 -5.19
CA GLN A 198 -19.06 15.04 -4.82
C GLN A 198 -17.56 14.86 -5.07
N ALA A 199 -17.00 13.67 -4.77
CA ALA A 199 -15.60 13.34 -5.04
C ALA A 199 -15.30 13.37 -6.55
N LEU A 200 -16.19 12.82 -7.38
CA LEU A 200 -16.08 12.87 -8.83
C LEU A 200 -16.08 14.30 -9.37
N CYS A 201 -16.75 15.25 -8.67
CA CYS A 201 -16.80 16.67 -9.06
C CYS A 201 -15.60 17.49 -8.55
N ILE A 202 -15.09 17.19 -7.35
CA ILE A 202 -14.12 18.05 -6.64
C ILE A 202 -12.66 17.67 -6.97
N ILE A 203 -12.37 16.35 -7.03
CA ILE A 203 -11.00 15.87 -7.10
C ILE A 203 -10.33 16.12 -8.46
N PRO A 204 -11.01 15.91 -9.61
CA PRO A 204 -10.36 16.07 -10.92
C PRO A 204 -9.88 17.50 -11.18
N ASN A 205 -8.65 17.59 -11.66
CA ASN A 205 -8.03 18.83 -12.14
C ASN A 205 -6.95 18.48 -13.19
N ASP A 206 -6.19 19.45 -13.66
CA ASP A 206 -5.17 19.28 -14.72
C ASP A 206 -4.08 18.25 -14.35
N ARG A 207 -3.88 17.96 -13.06
CA ARG A 207 -2.88 17.02 -12.53
C ARG A 207 -3.50 15.82 -11.79
N THR A 208 -4.81 15.71 -11.73
CA THR A 208 -5.48 14.66 -10.97
C THR A 208 -6.60 14.02 -11.79
N HIS A 209 -6.43 12.75 -12.08
CA HIS A 209 -7.45 11.90 -12.68
C HIS A 209 -8.03 10.92 -11.67
N LEU A 210 -9.22 10.42 -11.98
CA LEU A 210 -9.91 9.39 -11.19
C LEU A 210 -10.02 8.08 -11.97
N LEU A 211 -9.94 6.97 -11.24
CA LEU A 211 -10.26 5.63 -11.71
C LEU A 211 -10.91 4.86 -10.56
N ILE A 212 -12.23 4.87 -10.53
CA ILE A 212 -13.03 4.41 -9.38
C ILE A 212 -14.01 3.33 -9.81
N ARG A 213 -14.12 2.26 -9.02
CA ARG A 213 -15.14 1.25 -9.26
C ARG A 213 -16.50 1.76 -8.80
N SER A 214 -17.46 1.81 -9.72
CA SER A 214 -18.81 2.24 -9.38
C SER A 214 -19.53 1.26 -8.46
N SER A 215 -20.13 1.79 -7.41
CA SER A 215 -20.95 1.06 -6.45
C SER A 215 -22.43 1.07 -6.84
N SER A 216 -22.87 2.07 -7.60
CA SER A 216 -24.27 2.37 -7.87
C SER A 216 -24.60 2.23 -9.34
N ASN A 217 -25.84 1.77 -9.66
CA ASN A 217 -26.39 1.85 -11.00
C ASN A 217 -26.96 3.27 -11.20
N ARG A 218 -26.09 4.20 -11.65
CA ARG A 218 -26.36 5.64 -11.70
C ARG A 218 -27.29 6.01 -12.84
N LYS A 219 -28.11 7.07 -12.62
CA LYS A 219 -28.85 7.73 -13.69
C LYS A 219 -27.89 8.45 -14.64
N LEU A 220 -28.23 8.42 -15.92
CA LEU A 220 -27.56 9.17 -16.97
C LEU A 220 -28.37 10.41 -17.34
N GLU A 221 -27.69 11.50 -17.63
CA GLU A 221 -28.33 12.72 -18.06
C GLU A 221 -28.78 12.60 -19.52
N GLY A 222 -30.06 12.88 -19.77
CA GLY A 222 -30.62 12.81 -21.11
C GLY A 222 -30.89 11.39 -21.63
N GLU A 223 -30.75 10.36 -20.80
CA GLU A 223 -31.06 8.97 -21.17
C GLU A 223 -32.13 8.38 -20.21
N ASP A 224 -33.01 7.56 -20.76
CA ASP A 224 -34.05 6.87 -19.96
C ASP A 224 -33.54 5.61 -19.25
N CYS A 225 -32.33 5.16 -19.56
CA CYS A 225 -31.71 3.98 -18.96
C CYS A 225 -30.67 4.35 -17.89
N LEU A 226 -30.33 3.38 -17.05
CA LEU A 226 -29.27 3.52 -16.06
C LEU A 226 -27.91 3.09 -16.63
N LEU A 227 -26.84 3.38 -15.89
CA LEU A 227 -25.46 3.10 -16.27
C LEU A 227 -25.24 1.64 -16.72
N LEU A 228 -25.76 0.67 -15.97
CA LEU A 228 -25.55 -0.74 -16.27
C LEU A 228 -26.25 -1.17 -17.57
N GLU A 229 -27.50 -0.75 -17.76
CA GLU A 229 -28.26 -1.04 -18.98
C GLU A 229 -27.56 -0.43 -20.20
N ARG A 230 -27.12 0.84 -20.08
CA ARG A 230 -26.40 1.53 -21.16
C ARG A 230 -25.10 0.81 -21.52
N MET A 231 -24.26 0.46 -20.53
CA MET A 231 -23.01 -0.21 -20.79
C MET A 231 -23.16 -1.63 -21.32
N SER A 232 -24.19 -2.35 -20.82
CA SER A 232 -24.48 -3.72 -21.28
C SER A 232 -25.02 -3.77 -22.72
N SER A 233 -25.71 -2.73 -23.19
CA SER A 233 -26.24 -2.62 -24.56
C SER A 233 -25.18 -2.32 -25.62
N LEU A 234 -23.99 -1.85 -25.20
CA LEU A 234 -22.88 -1.60 -26.14
C LEU A 234 -22.36 -2.90 -26.75
N PRO A 235 -21.89 -2.89 -28.00
CA PRO A 235 -21.16 -4.01 -28.58
C PRO A 235 -19.88 -4.28 -27.76
N ILE A 236 -19.47 -5.55 -27.71
CA ILE A 236 -18.17 -5.91 -27.14
C ILE A 236 -17.07 -5.31 -28.04
N GLN A 237 -16.19 -4.50 -27.45
CA GLN A 237 -15.13 -3.82 -28.20
C GLN A 237 -13.80 -4.59 -28.15
N ALA A 238 -13.62 -5.42 -27.08
CA ALA A 238 -12.51 -6.37 -27.00
C ALA A 238 -12.86 -7.56 -26.11
N GLU A 239 -12.23 -8.69 -26.38
CA GLU A 239 -12.22 -9.87 -25.52
C GLU A 239 -10.77 -10.24 -25.16
N TYR A 240 -10.53 -10.65 -23.92
CA TYR A 240 -9.23 -11.10 -23.46
C TYR A 240 -9.35 -12.11 -22.32
N GLU A 241 -8.28 -12.81 -22.04
CA GLU A 241 -8.24 -13.81 -20.98
C GLU A 241 -7.46 -13.30 -19.77
N ILE A 242 -7.94 -13.64 -18.58
CA ILE A 242 -7.24 -13.38 -17.31
C ILE A 242 -7.14 -14.66 -16.48
N GLU A 243 -6.01 -14.82 -15.83
CA GLU A 243 -5.82 -15.88 -14.83
C GLU A 243 -6.41 -15.44 -13.50
N ILE A 244 -7.39 -16.19 -13.01
CA ILE A 244 -7.99 -16.00 -11.70
C ILE A 244 -7.30 -16.94 -10.72
N ARG A 245 -6.68 -16.37 -9.69
CA ARG A 245 -6.06 -17.17 -8.62
C ARG A 245 -7.13 -17.84 -7.76
N GLY A 246 -6.91 -19.11 -7.43
CA GLY A 246 -7.74 -19.81 -6.45
C GLY A 246 -7.50 -19.29 -5.03
N HIS A 247 -8.51 -19.43 -4.20
CA HIS A 247 -8.43 -19.26 -2.74
C HIS A 247 -9.39 -20.30 -2.10
N ASP A 248 -9.51 -20.32 -0.78
CA ASP A 248 -10.23 -21.36 -0.04
C ASP A 248 -11.65 -21.69 -0.56
N SER A 249 -12.35 -20.70 -1.12
CA SER A 249 -13.70 -20.85 -1.66
C SER A 249 -13.77 -20.84 -3.20
N ARG A 250 -12.66 -20.69 -3.91
CA ARG A 250 -12.63 -20.58 -5.38
C ARG A 250 -11.42 -21.25 -6.01
N LYS A 251 -11.66 -22.10 -7.02
CA LYS A 251 -10.58 -22.72 -7.80
C LYS A 251 -9.93 -21.70 -8.75
N SER A 252 -8.64 -21.90 -9.03
CA SER A 252 -7.96 -21.14 -10.09
C SER A 252 -8.56 -21.50 -11.44
N ARG A 253 -8.74 -20.50 -12.31
CA ARG A 253 -9.24 -20.66 -13.67
C ARG A 253 -8.78 -19.55 -14.60
N THR A 254 -8.88 -19.79 -15.88
CA THR A 254 -8.79 -18.75 -16.90
C THR A 254 -10.20 -18.25 -17.21
N ALA A 255 -10.45 -16.95 -17.07
CA ALA A 255 -11.71 -16.31 -17.40
C ALA A 255 -11.61 -15.53 -18.69
N LYS A 256 -12.62 -15.63 -19.56
CA LYS A 256 -12.79 -14.77 -20.74
C LYS A 256 -13.56 -13.53 -20.35
N ILE A 257 -12.99 -12.39 -20.64
CA ILE A 257 -13.53 -11.08 -20.25
C ILE A 257 -13.95 -10.32 -21.48
N ALA A 258 -15.17 -9.79 -21.46
CA ALA A 258 -15.65 -8.82 -22.42
C ALA A 258 -15.39 -7.40 -21.90
N LEU A 259 -14.88 -6.55 -22.77
CA LEU A 259 -14.59 -5.14 -22.52
C LEU A 259 -15.52 -4.26 -23.32
N ARG A 260 -16.13 -3.28 -22.67
CA ARG A 260 -16.90 -2.20 -23.28
C ARG A 260 -16.49 -0.88 -22.65
N PHE A 261 -16.48 0.19 -23.41
CA PHE A 261 -16.23 1.54 -22.88
C PHE A 261 -17.03 2.58 -23.66
N SER A 262 -17.37 3.66 -22.99
CA SER A 262 -18.05 4.81 -23.58
C SER A 262 -17.91 6.04 -22.69
N GLY A 263 -17.82 7.21 -23.31
CA GLY A 263 -18.10 8.46 -22.64
C GLY A 263 -19.60 8.57 -22.36
N LEU A 264 -19.95 9.12 -21.21
CA LEU A 264 -21.35 9.30 -20.77
C LEU A 264 -21.46 10.49 -19.79
N SER A 265 -22.67 10.91 -19.51
CA SER A 265 -22.97 11.97 -18.56
C SER A 265 -23.76 11.45 -17.38
N LEU A 266 -23.16 11.47 -16.19
CA LEU A 266 -23.83 11.07 -14.95
C LEU A 266 -24.74 12.19 -14.45
N ALA A 267 -26.02 11.89 -14.21
CA ALA A 267 -26.93 12.83 -13.56
C ALA A 267 -26.59 12.98 -12.06
N ARG A 268 -26.74 14.19 -11.53
CA ARG A 268 -26.55 14.46 -10.10
C ARG A 268 -27.61 13.71 -9.28
N PRO A 269 -27.20 12.91 -8.28
CA PRO A 269 -28.14 12.28 -7.36
C PRO A 269 -28.93 13.33 -6.59
N HIS A 270 -30.23 13.09 -6.36
CA HIS A 270 -31.10 14.00 -5.58
C HIS A 270 -30.61 14.24 -4.13
N THR A 271 -29.84 13.30 -3.57
CA THR A 271 -29.20 13.44 -2.25
C THR A 271 -27.95 14.31 -2.25
N CYS A 272 -27.44 14.68 -3.44
CA CYS A 272 -26.29 15.57 -3.59
C CYS A 272 -26.78 17.03 -3.64
N PRO A 273 -26.15 17.97 -2.91
CA PRO A 273 -26.53 19.38 -2.91
C PRO A 273 -26.57 19.98 -4.31
N SER A 274 -27.51 20.91 -4.52
CA SER A 274 -27.68 21.62 -5.81
C SER A 274 -26.52 22.57 -6.17
N THR A 275 -25.60 22.78 -5.26
CA THR A 275 -24.36 23.51 -5.50
C THR A 275 -23.38 22.76 -6.41
N PHE A 276 -23.55 21.44 -6.55
CA PHE A 276 -22.78 20.63 -7.48
C PHE A 276 -23.42 20.60 -8.86
N ARG A 277 -22.62 20.28 -9.89
CA ARG A 277 -23.06 20.19 -11.29
C ARG A 277 -24.24 19.25 -11.43
N ASP A 278 -25.21 19.59 -12.27
CA ASP A 278 -26.40 18.74 -12.53
C ASP A 278 -26.01 17.48 -13.30
N ALA A 279 -24.97 17.59 -14.13
CA ALA A 279 -24.42 16.48 -14.89
C ALA A 279 -22.89 16.49 -14.89
N LEU A 280 -22.29 15.31 -14.96
CA LEU A 280 -20.83 15.12 -14.97
C LEU A 280 -20.44 14.21 -16.12
N SER A 281 -19.69 14.77 -17.12
CA SER A 281 -19.09 13.99 -18.19
C SER A 281 -17.95 13.14 -17.64
N ILE A 282 -17.98 11.82 -17.94
CA ILE A 282 -16.99 10.85 -17.48
C ILE A 282 -16.92 9.67 -18.44
N ASN A 283 -15.81 8.96 -18.50
CA ASN A 283 -15.73 7.69 -19.20
C ASN A 283 -16.06 6.52 -18.28
N CYS A 284 -16.77 5.53 -18.81
CA CYS A 284 -17.03 4.27 -18.13
C CYS A 284 -16.41 3.11 -18.91
N ILE A 285 -15.69 2.25 -18.20
CA ILE A 285 -15.16 0.99 -18.71
C ILE A 285 -15.89 -0.13 -18.01
N TYR A 286 -16.60 -0.97 -18.79
CA TYR A 286 -17.35 -2.11 -18.29
C TYR A 286 -16.64 -3.41 -18.66
N VAL A 287 -16.21 -4.11 -17.63
CA VAL A 287 -15.45 -5.35 -17.69
C VAL A 287 -16.33 -6.45 -17.11
N VAL A 288 -16.67 -7.46 -17.89
CA VAL A 288 -17.52 -8.55 -17.43
C VAL A 288 -17.02 -9.90 -17.93
N GLU A 289 -17.03 -10.91 -17.05
CA GLU A 289 -16.70 -12.29 -17.40
C GLU A 289 -17.80 -12.89 -18.28
N LEU A 290 -17.40 -13.51 -19.39
CA LEU A 290 -18.34 -14.16 -20.30
C LEU A 290 -18.93 -15.42 -19.65
N PRO A 291 -20.25 -15.68 -19.82
CA PRO A 291 -20.96 -16.75 -19.11
C PRO A 291 -20.35 -18.13 -19.26
N GLN A 292 -19.71 -18.42 -20.40
CA GLN A 292 -19.10 -19.73 -20.69
C GLN A 292 -17.88 -20.05 -19.82
N THR A 293 -17.28 -19.07 -19.12
CA THR A 293 -16.14 -19.26 -18.20
C THR A 293 -16.51 -19.11 -16.73
N VAL A 294 -17.74 -18.70 -16.45
CA VAL A 294 -18.25 -18.58 -15.07
C VAL A 294 -18.63 -19.98 -14.56
N PRO A 295 -17.99 -20.49 -13.48
CA PRO A 295 -18.37 -21.76 -12.90
C PRO A 295 -19.79 -21.73 -12.34
N GLN A 296 -20.45 -22.88 -12.35
CA GLN A 296 -21.77 -23.02 -11.78
C GLN A 296 -21.77 -22.64 -10.29
N GLY A 297 -22.64 -21.72 -9.90
CA GLY A 297 -22.77 -21.23 -8.52
C GLY A 297 -21.79 -20.14 -8.11
N GLU A 298 -20.95 -19.67 -9.02
CA GLU A 298 -20.08 -18.48 -8.80
C GLU A 298 -20.68 -17.25 -9.51
N GLU A 299 -20.43 -16.06 -8.92
CA GLU A 299 -20.73 -14.79 -9.56
C GLU A 299 -19.64 -14.45 -10.59
N PRO A 300 -20.02 -13.88 -11.76
CA PRO A 300 -19.06 -13.43 -12.75
C PRO A 300 -18.21 -12.28 -12.21
N ILE A 301 -17.00 -12.14 -12.72
CA ILE A 301 -16.22 -10.92 -12.51
C ILE A 301 -16.91 -9.78 -13.24
N GLU A 302 -17.22 -8.72 -12.49
CA GLU A 302 -17.87 -7.54 -13.03
C GLU A 302 -17.24 -6.28 -12.42
N TRP A 303 -16.70 -5.41 -13.29
CA TRP A 303 -16.22 -4.09 -12.90
C TRP A 303 -16.85 -3.02 -13.78
N ARG A 304 -17.39 -2.00 -13.14
CA ARG A 304 -17.80 -0.74 -13.76
C ARG A 304 -16.83 0.33 -13.27
N LEU A 305 -15.87 0.72 -14.11
CA LEU A 305 -14.84 1.68 -13.77
C LEU A 305 -15.20 3.03 -14.34
N LEU A 306 -15.34 4.03 -13.47
CA LEU A 306 -15.53 5.43 -13.84
C LEU A 306 -14.16 6.10 -13.87
N THR A 307 -13.83 6.81 -14.95
CA THR A 307 -12.54 7.48 -15.08
C THR A 307 -12.66 8.83 -15.78
N THR A 308 -11.82 9.78 -15.35
CA THR A 308 -11.65 11.08 -16.01
C THR A 308 -10.54 11.08 -17.07
N HIS A 309 -9.83 9.96 -17.23
CA HIS A 309 -8.96 9.77 -18.40
C HIS A 309 -9.78 9.67 -19.67
N SER A 310 -9.23 10.14 -20.80
CA SER A 310 -9.81 9.86 -22.13
C SER A 310 -9.71 8.36 -22.41
N VAL A 311 -10.81 7.78 -22.91
CA VAL A 311 -10.91 6.36 -23.27
C VAL A 311 -11.60 6.27 -24.63
N ASP A 312 -10.81 6.41 -25.68
CA ASP A 312 -11.26 6.43 -27.06
C ASP A 312 -10.88 5.15 -27.81
N THR A 313 -9.89 4.39 -27.27
CA THR A 313 -9.38 3.15 -27.85
C THR A 313 -9.37 1.98 -26.86
N VAL A 314 -9.29 0.76 -27.39
CA VAL A 314 -9.18 -0.47 -26.58
C VAL A 314 -7.91 -0.43 -25.70
N GLU A 315 -6.80 0.08 -26.22
CA GLU A 315 -5.51 0.17 -25.52
C GLU A 315 -5.63 1.07 -24.28
N GLN A 316 -6.28 2.24 -24.41
CA GLN A 316 -6.52 3.14 -23.28
C GLN A 316 -7.44 2.52 -22.23
N ALA A 317 -8.49 1.81 -22.68
CA ALA A 317 -9.37 1.09 -21.77
C ALA A 317 -8.63 -0.02 -21.01
N MET A 318 -7.79 -0.80 -21.70
CA MET A 318 -6.96 -1.86 -21.11
C MET A 318 -5.92 -1.30 -20.15
N GLU A 319 -5.34 -0.14 -20.45
CA GLU A 319 -4.41 0.54 -19.57
C GLU A 319 -5.09 0.90 -18.24
N CYS A 320 -6.28 1.52 -18.29
CA CYS A 320 -7.08 1.81 -17.11
C CYS A 320 -7.43 0.52 -16.31
N VAL A 321 -7.80 -0.56 -16.99
CA VAL A 321 -8.06 -1.86 -16.35
C VAL A 321 -6.82 -2.38 -15.63
N ASN A 322 -5.63 -2.28 -16.25
CA ASN A 322 -4.37 -2.69 -15.64
C ASN A 322 -4.01 -1.82 -14.42
N TRP A 323 -4.21 -0.51 -14.50
CA TRP A 323 -4.03 0.38 -13.35
C TRP A 323 -5.01 0.03 -12.21
N TYR A 324 -6.28 -0.24 -12.52
CA TYR A 324 -7.26 -0.63 -11.51
C TYR A 324 -6.90 -1.95 -10.81
N ARG A 325 -6.28 -2.89 -11.49
CA ARG A 325 -5.77 -4.13 -10.88
C ARG A 325 -4.76 -3.87 -9.78
N CYS A 326 -4.00 -2.77 -9.87
CA CYS A 326 -3.07 -2.35 -8.83
C CYS A 326 -3.77 -1.93 -7.52
N ARG A 327 -5.09 -1.67 -7.54
CA ARG A 327 -5.88 -1.37 -6.32
C ARG A 327 -5.64 -2.41 -5.21
N TRP A 328 -5.46 -3.68 -5.62
CA TRP A 328 -5.21 -4.75 -4.65
C TRP A 328 -3.94 -4.56 -3.82
N PHE A 329 -2.99 -3.78 -4.27
CA PHE A 329 -1.71 -3.57 -3.57
C PHE A 329 -1.89 -2.89 -2.21
N ILE A 330 -2.92 -2.08 -2.01
CA ILE A 330 -3.16 -1.48 -0.71
C ILE A 330 -3.65 -2.52 0.32
N GLU A 331 -4.43 -3.52 -0.11
CA GLU A 331 -4.81 -4.64 0.74
C GLU A 331 -3.60 -5.53 1.08
N GLU A 332 -2.67 -5.67 0.15
CA GLU A 332 -1.40 -6.36 0.40
C GLU A 332 -0.53 -5.60 1.42
N LEU A 333 -0.48 -4.27 1.35
CA LEU A 333 0.17 -3.44 2.37
C LEU A 333 -0.47 -3.67 3.75
N PHE A 334 -1.80 -3.71 3.82
CA PHE A 334 -2.52 -3.99 5.06
C PHE A 334 -2.21 -5.38 5.62
N ARG A 335 -2.10 -6.39 4.76
CA ARG A 335 -1.68 -7.75 5.18
C ARG A 335 -0.27 -7.78 5.74
N VAL A 336 0.66 -7.06 5.12
CA VAL A 336 2.06 -6.97 5.60
C VAL A 336 2.12 -6.24 6.94
N LEU A 337 1.35 -5.19 7.13
CA LEU A 337 1.26 -4.49 8.41
C LEU A 337 0.64 -5.36 9.51
N LYS A 338 -0.31 -6.24 9.15
CA LYS A 338 -1.01 -7.15 10.08
C LYS A 338 -0.37 -8.55 10.09
N SER A 339 -1.14 -9.58 9.94
CA SER A 339 -0.81 -10.99 10.19
C SER A 339 0.25 -11.62 9.29
N GLN A 340 0.54 -11.04 8.11
CA GLN A 340 1.49 -11.63 7.15
C GLN A 340 2.88 -10.96 7.13
N GLY A 341 3.15 -10.06 8.07
CA GLY A 341 4.40 -9.32 8.13
C GLY A 341 4.77 -8.86 9.52
N LEU A 342 4.48 -7.60 9.83
CA LEU A 342 4.96 -6.92 11.03
C LEU A 342 4.10 -7.14 12.28
N ASP A 343 2.86 -7.61 12.09
CA ASP A 343 1.90 -7.97 13.15
C ASP A 343 1.60 -6.80 14.12
N MET A 344 1.22 -5.65 13.54
CA MET A 344 0.96 -4.40 14.28
C MET A 344 -0.03 -4.55 15.45
N GLU A 345 -1.03 -5.42 15.31
CA GLU A 345 -2.08 -5.60 16.32
C GLU A 345 -1.61 -6.35 17.58
N THR A 346 -0.40 -6.93 17.55
CA THR A 346 0.24 -7.53 18.73
C THR A 346 1.11 -6.54 19.53
N ALA A 347 1.25 -5.30 19.07
CA ALA A 347 2.05 -4.29 19.76
C ALA A 347 1.44 -3.95 21.13
N GLN A 348 2.27 -4.03 22.17
CA GLN A 348 1.84 -3.87 23.58
C GLN A 348 2.25 -2.50 24.11
N LEU A 349 1.71 -1.42 23.52
CA LEU A 349 1.89 -0.06 24.03
C LEU A 349 0.71 0.38 24.91
N GLU A 350 0.93 1.41 25.72
CA GLU A 350 -0.03 1.86 26.74
C GLU A 350 -0.89 3.04 26.29
N SER A 351 -0.74 3.51 25.04
CA SER A 351 -1.58 4.59 24.49
C SER A 351 -1.81 4.43 22.99
N GLY A 352 -2.98 4.83 22.53
CA GLY A 352 -3.33 4.85 21.12
C GLY A 352 -2.44 5.78 20.30
N SER A 353 -1.99 6.91 20.86
CA SER A 353 -1.03 7.80 20.20
C SER A 353 0.32 7.11 19.96
N ALA A 354 0.84 6.36 20.94
CA ALA A 354 2.08 5.60 20.75
C ALA A 354 1.92 4.49 19.68
N LEU A 355 0.76 3.83 19.63
CA LEU A 355 0.45 2.84 18.60
C LEU A 355 0.39 3.45 17.19
N LYS A 356 -0.23 4.62 17.04
CA LYS A 356 -0.27 5.37 15.76
C LYS A 356 1.13 5.78 15.31
N LYS A 357 1.97 6.28 16.22
CA LYS A 357 3.38 6.61 15.92
C LYS A 357 4.19 5.38 15.52
N LEU A 358 3.99 4.26 16.20
CA LEU A 358 4.64 2.99 15.86
C LEU A 358 4.24 2.53 14.45
N LEU A 359 2.96 2.65 14.07
CA LEU A 359 2.49 2.37 12.73
C LEU A 359 3.21 3.22 11.67
N LEU A 360 3.33 4.53 11.91
CA LEU A 360 4.01 5.45 10.99
C LEU A 360 5.50 5.07 10.82
N ILE A 361 6.16 4.64 11.89
CA ILE A 361 7.56 4.17 11.84
C ILE A 361 7.67 2.81 11.14
N ALA A 362 6.66 1.94 11.23
CA ALA A 362 6.68 0.62 10.63
C ALA A 362 6.35 0.61 9.11
N LEU A 363 5.66 1.65 8.60
CA LEU A 363 5.24 1.74 7.19
C LEU A 363 6.39 1.57 6.18
N PRO A 364 7.57 2.19 6.32
CA PRO A 364 8.68 1.98 5.38
C PRO A 364 9.16 0.52 5.34
N ALA A 365 9.20 -0.16 6.48
CA ALA A 365 9.57 -1.58 6.55
C ALA A 365 8.54 -2.46 5.82
N ALA A 366 7.24 -2.17 5.99
CA ALA A 366 6.16 -2.87 5.29
C ALA A 366 6.24 -2.65 3.77
N LEU A 367 6.48 -1.42 3.32
CA LEU A 367 6.64 -1.08 1.90
C LEU A 367 7.84 -1.82 1.28
N ARG A 368 8.95 -1.98 2.03
CA ARG A 368 10.12 -2.73 1.57
C ARG A 368 9.81 -4.21 1.37
N ILE A 369 9.13 -4.86 2.31
CA ILE A 369 8.68 -6.26 2.18
C ILE A 369 7.77 -6.41 0.95
N MET A 370 6.83 -5.48 0.79
CA MET A 370 5.91 -5.46 -0.34
C MET A 370 6.65 -5.32 -1.67
N ALA A 371 7.61 -4.39 -1.77
CA ALA A 371 8.41 -4.17 -2.97
C ALA A 371 9.20 -5.42 -3.39
N VAL A 372 9.79 -6.12 -2.44
CA VAL A 372 10.52 -7.37 -2.72
C VAL A 372 9.58 -8.43 -3.30
N LYS A 373 8.38 -8.58 -2.72
CA LYS A 373 7.38 -9.52 -3.23
C LYS A 373 6.91 -9.16 -4.65
N LEU A 374 6.57 -7.90 -4.87
CA LEU A 374 6.14 -7.42 -6.19
C LEU A 374 7.28 -7.48 -7.21
N GLY A 375 8.52 -7.22 -6.80
CA GLY A 375 9.70 -7.41 -7.63
C GLY A 375 9.90 -8.85 -8.10
N TYR A 376 9.61 -9.82 -7.22
CA TYR A 376 9.59 -11.25 -7.61
C TYR A 376 8.48 -11.54 -8.64
N ASP A 377 7.27 -10.99 -8.42
CA ASP A 377 6.13 -11.25 -9.31
C ASP A 377 6.29 -10.59 -10.69
N SER A 378 6.92 -9.42 -10.76
CA SER A 378 7.11 -8.66 -11.99
C SER A 378 8.03 -9.34 -12.99
N LYS A 379 9.02 -10.12 -12.51
CA LYS A 379 10.10 -10.72 -13.30
C LYS A 379 10.88 -9.69 -14.16
N ASN A 380 10.71 -8.39 -13.92
CA ASN A 380 11.33 -7.33 -14.70
C ASN A 380 12.78 -7.07 -14.25
N GLU A 381 13.72 -7.60 -15.01
CA GLU A 381 15.17 -7.49 -14.74
C GLU A 381 15.75 -6.08 -14.96
N ASN A 382 15.00 -5.16 -15.54
CA ASN A 382 15.42 -3.76 -15.69
C ASN A 382 15.33 -3.01 -14.35
N ILE A 383 14.54 -3.51 -13.40
CA ILE A 383 14.43 -2.94 -12.07
C ILE A 383 15.66 -3.35 -11.25
N GLN A 384 16.40 -2.36 -10.78
CA GLN A 384 17.63 -2.59 -10.02
C GLN A 384 17.32 -2.89 -8.55
N ALA A 385 18.03 -3.85 -7.95
CA ALA A 385 17.94 -4.16 -6.52
C ALA A 385 18.32 -2.95 -5.65
N GLY A 386 19.20 -2.07 -6.15
CA GLY A 386 19.66 -0.84 -5.49
C GLY A 386 18.53 0.15 -5.14
N LEU A 387 17.34 0.01 -5.70
CA LEU A 387 16.15 0.77 -5.26
C LEU A 387 15.72 0.43 -3.82
N TYR A 388 15.96 -0.79 -3.35
CA TYR A 388 15.48 -1.29 -2.06
C TYR A 388 16.57 -1.89 -1.17
N PHE A 389 17.78 -2.06 -1.69
CA PHE A 389 18.92 -2.66 -0.99
C PHE A 389 20.15 -1.80 -1.18
N SER A 390 20.81 -1.44 -0.08
CA SER A 390 22.06 -0.70 -0.10
C SER A 390 23.16 -1.49 -0.83
N GLU A 391 24.22 -0.83 -1.26
CA GLU A 391 25.37 -1.50 -1.90
C GLU A 391 25.98 -2.59 -0.99
N SER A 392 26.10 -2.32 0.32
CA SER A 392 26.61 -3.30 1.27
C SER A 392 25.67 -4.52 1.39
N GLU A 393 24.35 -4.30 1.41
CA GLU A 393 23.38 -5.41 1.37
C GLU A 393 23.49 -6.21 0.08
N GLN A 394 23.63 -5.56 -1.07
CA GLN A 394 23.83 -6.23 -2.36
C GLN A 394 25.14 -7.04 -2.41
N ARG A 395 26.23 -6.54 -1.80
CA ARG A 395 27.48 -7.30 -1.65
C ARG A 395 27.26 -8.57 -0.81
N CYS A 396 26.59 -8.45 0.32
CA CYS A 396 26.22 -9.59 1.15
C CYS A 396 25.35 -10.61 0.37
N MET A 397 24.34 -10.15 -0.36
CA MET A 397 23.50 -11.00 -1.20
C MET A 397 24.33 -11.78 -2.24
N ARG A 398 25.30 -11.14 -2.86
CA ARG A 398 26.19 -11.78 -3.83
C ARG A 398 27.00 -12.93 -3.21
N LEU A 399 27.44 -12.79 -1.97
CA LEU A 399 28.14 -13.86 -1.25
C LEU A 399 27.18 -15.01 -0.91
N LEU A 400 25.95 -14.67 -0.48
CA LEU A 400 24.94 -15.66 -0.13
C LEU A 400 24.34 -16.40 -1.34
N HIS A 401 24.41 -15.80 -2.53
CA HIS A 401 23.76 -16.31 -3.75
C HIS A 401 24.09 -17.80 -3.99
N LYS A 402 25.38 -18.16 -3.99
CA LYS A 402 25.80 -19.56 -4.22
C LYS A 402 25.31 -20.53 -3.14
N THR A 403 25.09 -20.05 -1.93
CA THR A 403 24.67 -20.90 -0.80
C THR A 403 23.19 -21.30 -0.86
N VAL A 404 22.35 -20.50 -1.56
CA VAL A 404 20.90 -20.73 -1.68
C VAL A 404 20.51 -21.43 -2.98
N GLU A 405 21.45 -21.53 -3.94
CA GLU A 405 21.23 -22.26 -5.17
C GLU A 405 21.35 -23.77 -4.96
N GLY A 406 20.56 -24.54 -5.72
CA GLY A 406 20.69 -26.00 -5.78
C GLY A 406 21.68 -26.46 -6.82
N LYS A 407 21.88 -27.81 -6.90
CA LYS A 407 22.81 -28.43 -7.83
C LYS A 407 22.32 -28.42 -9.28
N THR A 408 21.01 -28.44 -9.50
CA THR A 408 20.41 -28.51 -10.84
C THR A 408 20.16 -27.14 -11.43
N ILE A 409 20.16 -27.00 -12.75
CA ILE A 409 19.87 -25.75 -13.46
C ILE A 409 18.54 -25.14 -13.02
N LYS A 410 17.51 -25.98 -12.80
CA LYS A 410 16.17 -25.55 -12.35
C LYS A 410 16.18 -24.86 -10.98
N LEU A 411 17.21 -25.05 -10.17
CA LEU A 411 17.38 -24.47 -8.84
C LEU A 411 18.43 -23.36 -8.81
N LYS A 412 18.89 -22.91 -9.98
CA LYS A 412 19.72 -21.71 -10.12
C LYS A 412 18.84 -20.48 -10.20
N ASN A 413 19.38 -19.34 -9.75
CA ASN A 413 18.69 -18.07 -9.90
C ASN A 413 18.65 -17.69 -11.39
N PRO A 414 17.46 -17.58 -12.02
CA PRO A 414 17.37 -17.32 -13.46
C PRO A 414 17.58 -15.83 -13.81
N TYR A 415 17.60 -14.94 -12.81
CA TYR A 415 17.60 -13.50 -13.03
C TYR A 415 19.00 -12.89 -13.04
N ARG A 416 19.16 -11.79 -13.77
CA ARG A 416 20.41 -11.02 -13.83
C ARG A 416 20.80 -10.52 -12.44
N THR A 417 22.05 -10.76 -12.05
CA THR A 417 22.60 -10.28 -10.77
C THR A 417 22.37 -8.76 -10.60
N TYR A 418 22.01 -8.34 -9.41
CA TYR A 418 21.66 -6.99 -9.03
C TYR A 418 20.31 -6.46 -9.58
N SER A 419 19.54 -7.28 -10.30
CA SER A 419 18.14 -6.96 -10.55
C SER A 419 17.29 -7.20 -9.31
N LEU A 420 16.16 -6.51 -9.20
CA LEU A 420 15.22 -6.74 -8.07
C LEU A 420 14.65 -8.16 -8.05
N PRO A 421 14.26 -8.79 -9.20
CA PRO A 421 13.85 -10.19 -9.23
C PRO A 421 14.94 -11.14 -8.72
N TRP A 422 16.23 -10.88 -9.02
CA TRP A 422 17.34 -11.66 -8.51
C TRP A 422 17.43 -11.59 -6.98
N ALA A 423 17.36 -10.40 -6.41
CA ALA A 423 17.36 -10.21 -4.97
C ALA A 423 16.14 -10.87 -4.31
N ALA A 424 14.96 -10.69 -4.89
CA ALA A 424 13.71 -11.26 -4.40
C ALA A 424 13.71 -12.80 -4.45
N TRP A 425 14.28 -13.41 -5.49
CA TRP A 425 14.47 -14.85 -5.59
C TRP A 425 15.38 -15.36 -4.46
N LEU A 426 16.50 -14.69 -4.20
CA LEU A 426 17.42 -15.03 -3.13
C LEU A 426 16.72 -14.94 -1.76
N ILE A 427 15.99 -13.87 -1.52
CA ILE A 427 15.19 -13.69 -0.30
C ILE A 427 14.14 -14.81 -0.16
N ALA A 428 13.43 -15.15 -1.23
CA ALA A 428 12.44 -16.24 -1.20
C ALA A 428 13.08 -17.58 -0.83
N ARG A 429 14.27 -17.87 -1.36
CA ARG A 429 15.05 -19.08 -1.02
C ARG A 429 15.46 -19.10 0.44
N LEU A 430 15.97 -18.00 0.97
CA LEU A 430 16.28 -17.85 2.40
C LEU A 430 15.05 -18.03 3.30
N GLY A 431 13.86 -17.69 2.79
CA GLY A 431 12.57 -17.87 3.48
C GLY A 431 11.99 -19.28 3.40
N GLY A 432 12.72 -20.23 2.78
CA GLY A 432 12.32 -21.63 2.68
C GLY A 432 11.49 -21.99 1.42
N TRP A 433 11.42 -21.09 0.44
CA TRP A 433 10.79 -21.43 -0.85
C TRP A 433 11.62 -22.48 -1.59
N ALA A 434 10.96 -23.51 -2.15
CA ALA A 434 11.62 -24.64 -2.79
C ALA A 434 12.46 -24.28 -4.04
N GLY A 435 12.14 -23.14 -4.70
CA GLY A 435 12.89 -22.64 -5.87
C GLY A 435 12.47 -23.25 -7.21
N TYR A 436 11.55 -24.19 -7.24
CA TYR A 436 11.05 -24.77 -8.49
C TYR A 436 9.96 -23.86 -9.10
N GLU A 437 9.98 -23.69 -10.42
CA GLU A 437 8.96 -22.94 -11.15
C GLU A 437 7.56 -23.56 -11.02
N SER A 438 7.50 -24.89 -10.87
CA SER A 438 6.26 -25.64 -10.62
C SER A 438 5.74 -25.54 -9.20
N ALA A 439 6.53 -25.04 -8.25
CA ALA A 439 6.10 -24.82 -6.88
C ALA A 439 5.22 -23.56 -6.78
N ALA A 440 4.37 -23.51 -5.75
CA ALA A 440 3.62 -22.30 -5.45
C ALA A 440 4.57 -21.10 -5.31
N LYS A 441 4.21 -19.95 -5.88
CA LYS A 441 5.01 -18.73 -5.78
C LYS A 441 5.18 -18.32 -4.32
N PRO A 442 6.33 -17.75 -3.91
CA PRO A 442 6.53 -17.31 -2.54
C PRO A 442 5.53 -16.22 -2.15
N GLY A 443 4.80 -16.43 -1.06
CA GLY A 443 3.90 -15.44 -0.47
C GLY A 443 4.64 -14.46 0.45
N TYR A 444 3.91 -13.49 1.02
CA TYR A 444 4.48 -12.48 1.93
C TYR A 444 5.16 -13.09 3.15
N ILE A 445 4.59 -14.14 3.75
CA ILE A 445 5.20 -14.85 4.88
C ILE A 445 6.57 -15.41 4.51
N THR A 446 6.70 -16.00 3.31
CA THR A 446 7.98 -16.53 2.82
C THR A 446 9.00 -15.41 2.58
N ILE A 447 8.58 -14.33 1.91
CA ILE A 447 9.44 -13.15 1.68
C ILE A 447 9.87 -12.55 3.02
N LYS A 448 8.95 -12.37 3.96
CA LYS A 448 9.25 -11.83 5.28
C LYS A 448 10.27 -12.68 6.03
N ARG A 449 10.09 -14.01 6.09
CA ARG A 449 11.05 -14.94 6.70
C ARG A 449 12.42 -14.85 6.02
N GLY A 450 12.43 -14.72 4.70
CA GLY A 450 13.65 -14.56 3.92
C GLY A 450 14.36 -13.25 4.23
N MET A 451 13.62 -12.16 4.37
CA MET A 451 14.17 -10.87 4.80
C MET A 451 14.78 -10.97 6.20
N ASP A 452 14.09 -11.57 7.17
CA ASP A 452 14.59 -11.77 8.53
C ASP A 452 15.90 -12.57 8.52
N THR A 453 15.94 -13.69 7.76
CA THR A 453 17.14 -14.53 7.63
C THR A 453 18.29 -13.78 6.96
N PHE A 454 17.99 -13.01 5.92
CA PHE A 454 18.97 -12.19 5.21
C PHE A 454 19.57 -11.12 6.13
N LEU A 455 18.74 -10.38 6.84
CA LEU A 455 19.18 -9.27 7.69
C LEU A 455 20.01 -9.75 8.89
N CYS A 456 19.68 -10.91 9.48
CA CYS A 456 20.51 -11.56 10.49
C CYS A 456 21.94 -11.88 9.94
N LYS A 457 22.02 -12.43 8.71
CA LYS A 457 23.30 -12.71 8.04
C LYS A 457 24.03 -11.42 7.66
N TYR A 458 23.32 -10.39 7.27
CA TYR A 458 23.87 -9.09 6.91
C TYR A 458 24.48 -8.37 8.13
N ASP A 459 23.85 -8.48 9.30
CA ASP A 459 24.45 -7.93 10.54
C ASP A 459 25.79 -8.61 10.88
N MET A 460 25.87 -9.93 10.73
CA MET A 460 27.15 -10.64 10.88
C MET A 460 28.19 -10.19 9.83
N PHE A 461 27.76 -10.04 8.58
CA PHE A 461 28.61 -9.56 7.49
C PHE A 461 29.20 -8.18 7.80
N LYS A 462 28.38 -7.23 8.27
CA LYS A 462 28.86 -5.89 8.68
C LYS A 462 29.86 -5.95 9.83
N MET A 463 29.64 -6.81 10.82
CA MET A 463 30.60 -6.99 11.92
C MET A 463 31.97 -7.42 11.37
N MET A 464 32.01 -8.38 10.46
CA MET A 464 33.24 -8.86 9.84
C MET A 464 33.90 -7.77 8.97
N GLU A 465 33.13 -7.05 8.13
CA GLU A 465 33.69 -5.93 7.33
C GLU A 465 34.39 -4.88 8.25
N ASN A 466 33.73 -4.49 9.33
CA ASN A 466 34.27 -3.52 10.28
C ASN A 466 35.56 -4.00 10.99
N GLU A 467 35.63 -5.29 11.32
CA GLU A 467 36.84 -5.87 11.93
C GLU A 467 38.03 -5.90 10.95
N PHE A 468 37.80 -6.31 9.71
CA PHE A 468 38.83 -6.30 8.66
C PHE A 468 39.35 -4.88 8.38
N GLU A 469 38.47 -3.89 8.27
CA GLU A 469 38.90 -2.50 8.09
C GLU A 469 39.73 -1.95 9.27
N GLN A 470 39.46 -2.42 10.50
CA GLN A 470 40.27 -2.02 11.67
C GLN A 470 41.62 -2.72 11.70
N ILE A 471 41.70 -3.96 11.21
CA ILE A 471 42.98 -4.71 11.09
C ILE A 471 43.86 -4.05 10.04
N ASP A 472 43.31 -3.73 8.86
CA ASP A 472 44.06 -3.07 7.77
C ASP A 472 44.57 -1.67 8.18
N LYS A 473 43.80 -0.92 8.96
CA LYS A 473 44.22 0.39 9.51
C LYS A 473 45.29 0.28 10.61
N LYS A 474 45.48 -0.88 11.23
CA LYS A 474 46.46 -1.16 12.26
C LYS A 474 47.69 -1.90 11.74
N ALA A 475 47.70 -2.36 10.47
CA ALA A 475 48.86 -2.97 9.85
C ALA A 475 49.98 -1.90 9.71
N PRO A 476 51.17 -2.11 10.24
CA PRO A 476 52.26 -1.15 10.09
C PRO A 476 52.68 -1.12 8.61
N THR A 477 52.79 0.12 8.06
CA THR A 477 53.38 0.40 6.75
C THR A 477 54.85 0.07 6.72
#